data_e0a4b8d7293ecfe2a68650eb877dc903
#
_entry.id   e0a4b8d7293ecfe2a68650eb877dc903
#
_cell.length_a   1.000
_cell.length_b   1.000
_cell.length_c   1.000
_cell.angle_alpha   90.00
_cell.angle_beta   90.00
_cell.angle_gamma   90.00
#
_symmetry.space_group_name_H-M   'P 1'
#
loop_
_entity.id
_entity.type
_entity.pdbx_description
1 polymer ?
#
loop_
_entity_poly.entity_id
_entity_poly.type
_entity_poly.pdbx_seq_one_letter_code
_entity_poly.pdbx_strand_id
1 'polypeptide(L)'
;MTSLTNIALVIPCFNEERRLHVDTFTKELSNNPTLSLLFVNDGSEDDTLKVIQKICESHSERAFYLSLDTNMGKGEAVRNGIQYLLEKDSYNPIGFWDADLSVPLSEISDFIDVFKSNPTARAVIGSRVHLAGRLIERVNFRHYMGRLFATVMSLTFGFSIYDTQCGAKIFDRDVLFPVVQEPFCSKWIFDVELIIRMMRLPSLKNRDNWLYEVPVKEWKNISGTKRNMAAYIKACFDYIKLMKKYLHQK
;
A
#
# COMPACT_ATOMS: atom_id res chain seq x y z
N MET A 1 -20.41 13.03 4.17
CA MET A 1 -19.06 13.62 4.08
C MET A 1 -18.17 12.80 4.98
N THR A 2 -17.21 12.08 4.45
CA THR A 2 -16.19 11.39 5.25
C THR A 2 -15.34 12.45 5.94
N SER A 3 -15.44 12.55 7.27
CA SER A 3 -14.56 13.45 8.02
C SER A 3 -13.14 12.88 7.94
N LEU A 4 -12.26 13.59 7.24
CA LEU A 4 -10.84 13.31 7.32
C LEU A 4 -10.39 13.64 8.75
N THR A 5 -10.08 12.62 9.51
CA THR A 5 -9.54 12.75 10.86
C THR A 5 -8.00 12.58 10.83
N ASN A 6 -7.45 11.78 11.71
CA ASN A 6 -6.05 11.41 11.66
C ASN A 6 -5.83 10.32 10.60
N ILE A 7 -4.71 10.39 9.91
CA ILE A 7 -4.31 9.42 8.89
C ILE A 7 -3.43 8.38 9.53
N ALA A 8 -3.65 7.11 9.20
CA ALA A 8 -2.74 6.06 9.63
C ALA A 8 -2.22 5.25 8.45
N LEU A 9 -0.91 5.00 8.45
CA LEU A 9 -0.25 4.19 7.43
C LEU A 9 0.39 2.95 8.07
N VAL A 10 0.12 1.80 7.48
CA VAL A 10 0.84 0.55 7.75
C VAL A 10 2.14 0.55 6.97
N ILE A 11 3.25 0.30 7.64
CA ILE A 11 4.60 0.16 7.07
C ILE A 11 5.03 -1.30 7.25
N PRO A 12 4.83 -2.17 6.23
CA PRO A 12 5.24 -3.57 6.33
C PRO A 12 6.76 -3.70 6.24
N CYS A 13 7.38 -4.35 7.21
CA CYS A 13 8.82 -4.49 7.35
C CYS A 13 9.22 -5.97 7.43
N PHE A 14 10.16 -6.41 6.59
CA PHE A 14 10.79 -7.73 6.68
C PHE A 14 12.26 -7.63 6.27
N ASN A 15 13.17 -7.82 7.22
CA ASN A 15 14.61 -7.69 7.04
C ASN A 15 15.00 -6.33 6.41
N GLU A 16 14.52 -5.25 7.06
CA GLU A 16 14.67 -3.86 6.62
C GLU A 16 15.68 -3.06 7.46
N GLU A 17 16.45 -3.70 8.34
CA GLU A 17 17.42 -3.05 9.26
C GLU A 17 18.21 -1.93 8.57
N ARG A 18 18.72 -2.20 7.35
CA ARG A 18 19.57 -1.28 6.60
C ARG A 18 18.82 -0.24 5.76
N ARG A 19 17.49 -0.39 5.62
CA ARG A 19 16.66 0.46 4.76
C ARG A 19 15.66 1.32 5.51
N LEU A 20 15.42 0.99 6.79
CA LEU A 20 14.61 1.83 7.67
C LEU A 20 15.45 3.01 8.16
N HIS A 21 15.23 4.18 7.56
CA HIS A 21 15.92 5.42 7.94
C HIS A 21 15.16 6.12 9.08
N VAL A 22 15.61 5.91 10.32
CA VAL A 22 14.99 6.48 11.54
C VAL A 22 14.74 7.98 11.39
N ASP A 23 15.76 8.75 10.99
CA ASP A 23 15.69 10.21 10.85
C ASP A 23 14.62 10.65 9.84
N THR A 24 14.42 9.88 8.76
CA THR A 24 13.41 10.21 7.76
C THR A 24 12.01 10.03 8.33
N PHE A 25 11.73 8.90 8.98
CA PHE A 25 10.42 8.64 9.59
C PHE A 25 10.10 9.63 10.71
N THR A 26 11.07 9.91 11.59
CA THR A 26 10.87 10.87 12.70
C THR A 26 10.66 12.29 12.21
N LYS A 27 11.38 12.71 11.15
CA LYS A 27 11.17 14.00 10.50
C LYS A 27 9.77 14.11 9.90
N GLU A 28 9.30 13.09 9.18
CA GLU A 28 7.97 13.11 8.57
C GLU A 28 6.85 13.10 9.62
N LEU A 29 7.00 12.35 10.71
CA LEU A 29 6.07 12.40 11.84
C LEU A 29 6.04 13.79 12.50
N SER A 30 7.19 14.46 12.60
CA SER A 30 7.27 15.81 13.16
C SER A 30 6.60 16.84 12.23
N ASN A 31 6.77 16.71 10.92
CA ASN A 31 6.21 17.63 9.93
C ASN A 31 4.70 17.46 9.71
N ASN A 32 4.16 16.25 10.00
CA ASN A 32 2.76 15.90 9.75
C ASN A 32 2.05 15.50 11.06
N PRO A 33 1.50 16.45 11.82
CA PRO A 33 0.89 16.18 13.13
C PRO A 33 -0.32 15.23 13.09
N THR A 34 -0.99 15.11 11.95
CA THR A 34 -2.15 14.22 11.75
C THR A 34 -1.79 12.85 11.24
N LEU A 35 -0.49 12.59 10.96
CA LEU A 35 0.01 11.30 10.48
C LEU A 35 0.38 10.39 11.63
N SER A 36 -0.10 9.17 11.60
CA SER A 36 0.34 8.05 12.45
C SER A 36 0.92 6.92 11.61
N LEU A 37 1.92 6.24 12.13
CA LEU A 37 2.58 5.12 11.47
C LEU A 37 2.46 3.85 12.33
N LEU A 38 2.03 2.76 11.70
CA LEU A 38 2.07 1.43 12.29
C LEU A 38 3.08 0.57 11.54
N PHE A 39 4.23 0.32 12.12
CA PHE A 39 5.22 -0.60 11.58
C PHE A 39 4.79 -2.04 11.88
N VAL A 40 4.71 -2.87 10.85
CA VAL A 40 4.43 -4.30 11.02
C VAL A 40 5.69 -5.08 10.70
N ASN A 41 6.35 -5.59 11.74
CA ASN A 41 7.49 -6.50 11.62
C ASN A 41 6.97 -7.90 11.25
N ASP A 42 7.17 -8.31 10.01
CA ASP A 42 6.70 -9.58 9.46
C ASP A 42 7.70 -10.72 9.73
N GLY A 43 8.02 -10.96 11.00
CA GLY A 43 8.92 -12.03 11.40
C GLY A 43 10.35 -11.84 10.92
N SER A 44 10.92 -10.62 11.04
CA SER A 44 12.31 -10.36 10.65
C SER A 44 13.32 -11.10 11.51
N GLU A 45 14.42 -11.54 10.88
CA GLU A 45 15.53 -12.27 11.53
C GLU A 45 16.73 -11.36 11.84
N ASP A 46 16.73 -10.12 11.31
CA ASP A 46 17.75 -9.09 11.54
C ASP A 46 17.31 -8.09 12.63
N ASP A 47 18.04 -7.00 12.81
CA ASP A 47 17.73 -5.98 13.82
C ASP A 47 16.59 -5.00 13.41
N THR A 48 15.77 -5.35 12.41
CA THR A 48 14.61 -4.53 11.96
C THR A 48 13.72 -4.10 13.13
N LEU A 49 13.38 -5.02 14.04
CA LEU A 49 12.52 -4.69 15.19
C LEU A 49 13.16 -3.63 16.10
N LYS A 50 14.46 -3.70 16.34
CA LYS A 50 15.16 -2.69 17.14
C LYS A 50 15.15 -1.31 16.49
N VAL A 51 15.26 -1.26 15.16
CA VAL A 51 15.17 0.01 14.40
C VAL A 51 13.76 0.59 14.50
N ILE A 52 12.73 -0.25 14.35
CA ILE A 52 11.33 0.16 14.51
C ILE A 52 11.08 0.74 15.91
N GLN A 53 11.55 0.05 16.96
CA GLN A 53 11.39 0.50 18.33
C GLN A 53 11.96 1.91 18.57
N LYS A 54 13.16 2.21 18.03
CA LYS A 54 13.75 3.56 18.10
C LYS A 54 12.86 4.64 17.44
N ILE A 55 12.22 4.34 16.32
CA ILE A 55 11.29 5.27 15.68
C ILE A 55 10.07 5.49 16.59
N CYS A 56 9.51 4.42 17.14
CA CYS A 56 8.33 4.49 18.00
C CYS A 56 8.60 5.22 19.33
N GLU A 57 9.78 5.05 19.91
CA GLU A 57 10.20 5.75 21.16
C GLU A 57 10.22 7.27 20.97
N SER A 58 10.62 7.75 19.80
CA SER A 58 10.71 9.20 19.52
C SER A 58 9.34 9.86 19.29
N HIS A 59 8.28 9.10 18.96
CA HIS A 59 6.93 9.56 18.66
C HIS A 59 5.85 8.60 19.18
N SER A 60 5.93 8.20 20.45
CA SER A 60 5.12 7.13 21.05
C SER A 60 3.59 7.32 20.96
N GLU A 61 3.12 8.55 20.76
CA GLU A 61 1.70 8.82 20.57
C GLU A 61 1.18 8.56 19.15
N ARG A 62 2.08 8.48 18.16
CA ARG A 62 1.71 8.38 16.73
C ARG A 62 2.51 7.36 15.92
N ALA A 63 3.53 6.76 16.52
CA ALA A 63 4.28 5.66 15.95
C ALA A 63 4.11 4.41 16.80
N PHE A 64 3.61 3.35 16.19
CA PHE A 64 3.30 2.08 16.84
C PHE A 64 3.96 0.94 16.07
N TYR A 65 4.06 -0.22 16.71
CA TYR A 65 4.48 -1.42 15.99
C TYR A 65 3.66 -2.66 16.38
N LEU A 66 3.55 -3.57 15.43
CA LEU A 66 3.02 -4.91 15.57
C LEU A 66 4.12 -5.89 15.12
N SER A 67 4.43 -6.91 15.90
CA SER A 67 5.39 -7.94 15.51
C SER A 67 4.68 -9.27 15.34
N LEU A 68 4.88 -9.87 14.16
CA LEU A 68 4.37 -11.20 13.84
C LEU A 68 5.46 -12.23 14.13
N ASP A 69 5.08 -13.41 14.60
CA ASP A 69 6.03 -14.45 15.01
C ASP A 69 6.79 -15.07 13.81
N THR A 70 6.18 -15.05 12.63
CA THR A 70 6.75 -15.63 11.41
C THR A 70 6.43 -14.79 10.20
N ASN A 71 7.25 -14.90 9.14
CA ASN A 71 7.01 -14.23 7.87
C ASN A 71 5.75 -14.76 7.17
N MET A 72 4.70 -13.96 7.20
CA MET A 72 3.44 -14.25 6.53
C MET A 72 3.38 -13.66 5.10
N GLY A 73 4.29 -12.73 4.78
CA GLY A 73 4.37 -12.00 3.52
C GLY A 73 3.66 -10.65 3.54
N LYS A 74 4.13 -9.74 2.68
CA LYS A 74 3.71 -8.33 2.66
C LYS A 74 2.18 -8.13 2.71
N GLY A 75 1.42 -8.91 1.93
CA GLY A 75 -0.04 -8.79 1.91
C GLY A 75 -0.68 -9.03 3.28
N GLU A 76 -0.25 -10.08 3.99
CA GLU A 76 -0.77 -10.39 5.32
C GLU A 76 -0.24 -9.42 6.38
N ALA A 77 1.00 -8.95 6.27
CA ALA A 77 1.51 -7.90 7.15
C ALA A 77 0.67 -6.61 7.03
N VAL A 78 0.36 -6.19 5.79
CA VAL A 78 -0.53 -5.04 5.55
C VAL A 78 -1.93 -5.31 6.08
N ARG A 79 -2.51 -6.50 5.83
CA ARG A 79 -3.84 -6.85 6.32
C ARG A 79 -3.94 -6.81 7.85
N ASN A 80 -3.01 -7.44 8.54
CA ASN A 80 -2.96 -7.42 10.01
C ASN A 80 -2.81 -5.99 10.55
N GLY A 81 -1.95 -5.18 9.93
CA GLY A 81 -1.78 -3.78 10.30
C GLY A 81 -3.06 -2.95 10.10
N ILE A 82 -3.74 -3.13 8.97
CA ILE A 82 -5.02 -2.44 8.70
C ILE A 82 -6.07 -2.89 9.72
N GLN A 83 -6.21 -4.18 10.02
CA GLN A 83 -7.15 -4.69 11.01
C GLN A 83 -6.88 -4.06 12.39
N TYR A 84 -5.62 -4.01 12.82
CA TYR A 84 -5.23 -3.35 14.07
C TYR A 84 -5.64 -1.87 14.11
N LEU A 85 -5.47 -1.13 13.00
CA LEU A 85 -5.87 0.28 12.91
C LEU A 85 -7.40 0.45 12.86
N LEU A 86 -8.11 -0.50 12.28
CA LEU A 86 -9.57 -0.50 12.23
C LEU A 86 -10.22 -0.73 13.61
N GLU A 87 -9.56 -1.39 14.53
CA GLU A 87 -10.01 -1.51 15.93
C GLU A 87 -9.96 -0.17 16.69
N LYS A 88 -9.21 0.78 16.16
CA LYS A 88 -9.09 2.15 16.72
C LYS A 88 -9.95 3.10 15.88
N ASP A 89 -11.04 3.62 16.45
CA ASP A 89 -12.00 4.47 15.71
C ASP A 89 -11.49 5.88 15.34
N SER A 90 -10.19 6.13 15.48
CA SER A 90 -9.59 7.47 15.37
C SER A 90 -8.95 7.77 14.01
N TYR A 91 -8.92 6.81 13.06
CA TYR A 91 -8.21 6.96 11.81
C TYR A 91 -9.11 6.88 10.58
N ASN A 92 -9.07 7.92 9.74
CA ASN A 92 -9.62 7.93 8.40
C ASN A 92 -8.98 9.07 7.57
N PRO A 93 -8.27 8.78 6.46
CA PRO A 93 -8.08 7.47 5.82
C PRO A 93 -7.04 6.56 6.50
N ILE A 94 -7.08 5.28 6.15
CA ILE A 94 -6.08 4.28 6.49
C ILE A 94 -5.40 3.80 5.21
N GLY A 95 -4.10 3.56 5.25
CA GLY A 95 -3.38 3.08 4.09
C GLY A 95 -2.15 2.24 4.41
N PHE A 96 -1.32 2.01 3.40
CA PHE A 96 -0.01 1.43 3.58
C PHE A 96 1.03 2.12 2.69
N TRP A 97 2.29 2.07 3.13
CA TRP A 97 3.42 2.66 2.44
C TRP A 97 4.63 1.76 2.56
N ASP A 98 5.42 1.65 1.49
CA ASP A 98 6.59 0.78 1.50
C ASP A 98 7.68 1.30 2.46
N ALA A 99 8.25 0.40 3.25
CA ALA A 99 9.25 0.72 4.27
C ALA A 99 10.52 1.35 3.71
N ASP A 100 10.86 1.03 2.44
CA ASP A 100 12.04 1.56 1.76
C ASP A 100 11.87 3.01 1.28
N LEU A 101 10.67 3.59 1.44
CA LEU A 101 10.34 4.95 1.01
C LEU A 101 10.72 5.24 -0.46
N SER A 102 10.64 4.21 -1.33
CA SER A 102 10.79 4.41 -2.78
C SER A 102 9.89 5.53 -3.32
N VAL A 103 8.72 5.72 -2.73
CA VAL A 103 7.91 6.94 -2.80
C VAL A 103 8.13 7.69 -1.49
N PRO A 104 8.61 8.94 -1.51
CA PRO A 104 8.80 9.74 -0.31
C PRO A 104 7.49 9.89 0.49
N LEU A 105 7.56 9.77 1.81
CA LEU A 105 6.37 9.89 2.67
C LEU A 105 5.78 11.29 2.66
N SER A 106 6.57 12.31 2.32
CA SER A 106 6.12 13.70 2.13
C SER A 106 5.08 13.85 1.01
N GLU A 107 4.99 12.89 0.08
CA GLU A 107 3.97 12.91 -0.97
C GLU A 107 2.56 12.57 -0.46
N ILE A 108 2.40 12.16 0.80
CA ILE A 108 1.10 11.86 1.41
C ILE A 108 0.11 13.03 1.30
N SER A 109 0.60 14.26 1.29
CA SER A 109 -0.22 15.46 1.13
C SER A 109 -1.02 15.45 -0.17
N ASP A 110 -0.40 15.04 -1.28
CA ASP A 110 -1.07 14.99 -2.59
C ASP A 110 -2.23 13.96 -2.58
N PHE A 111 -2.06 12.84 -1.88
CA PHE A 111 -3.11 11.82 -1.72
C PHE A 111 -4.27 12.35 -0.88
N ILE A 112 -3.97 13.07 0.19
CA ILE A 112 -4.97 13.68 1.07
C ILE A 112 -5.76 14.74 0.32
N ASP A 113 -5.10 15.54 -0.52
CA ASP A 113 -5.75 16.60 -1.29
C ASP A 113 -6.75 16.02 -2.31
N VAL A 114 -6.49 14.82 -2.85
CA VAL A 114 -7.48 14.10 -3.67
C VAL A 114 -8.72 13.75 -2.85
N PHE A 115 -8.57 13.23 -1.64
CA PHE A 115 -9.73 12.94 -0.77
C PHE A 115 -10.50 14.20 -0.39
N LYS A 116 -9.82 15.32 -0.14
CA LYS A 116 -10.46 16.59 0.19
C LYS A 116 -11.23 17.18 -1.00
N SER A 117 -10.66 17.05 -2.20
CA SER A 117 -11.22 17.64 -3.43
C SER A 117 -12.32 16.77 -4.06
N ASN A 118 -12.38 15.50 -3.72
CA ASN A 118 -13.28 14.53 -4.34
C ASN A 118 -14.11 13.77 -3.30
N PRO A 119 -15.33 14.23 -2.99
CA PRO A 119 -16.18 13.61 -1.98
C PRO A 119 -16.56 12.14 -2.27
N THR A 120 -16.42 11.71 -3.53
CA THR A 120 -16.66 10.33 -3.97
C THR A 120 -15.45 9.42 -3.79
N ALA A 121 -14.26 9.98 -3.56
CA ALA A 121 -13.03 9.20 -3.40
C ALA A 121 -13.16 8.23 -2.21
N ARG A 122 -12.77 6.98 -2.45
CA ARG A 122 -12.71 5.90 -1.45
C ARG A 122 -11.36 5.19 -1.45
N ALA A 123 -10.60 5.38 -2.52
CA ALA A 123 -9.24 4.87 -2.65
C ALA A 123 -8.39 5.87 -3.44
N VAL A 124 -7.18 6.12 -2.97
CA VAL A 124 -6.16 6.90 -3.68
C VAL A 124 -4.89 6.08 -3.70
N ILE A 125 -4.38 5.82 -4.89
CA ILE A 125 -3.20 4.99 -5.12
C ILE A 125 -2.12 5.78 -5.86
N GLY A 126 -0.87 5.56 -5.50
CA GLY A 126 0.25 6.14 -6.22
C GLY A 126 0.45 5.49 -7.58
N SER A 127 0.93 6.26 -8.53
CA SER A 127 1.23 5.78 -9.87
C SER A 127 2.59 6.29 -10.32
N ARG A 128 3.48 5.37 -10.70
CA ARG A 128 4.86 5.66 -11.14
C ARG A 128 4.89 5.97 -12.63
N VAL A 129 4.12 6.96 -13.03
CA VAL A 129 4.06 7.42 -14.42
C VAL A 129 5.27 8.30 -14.71
N HIS A 130 5.94 8.03 -15.83
CA HIS A 130 7.05 8.85 -16.29
C HIS A 130 6.52 10.10 -17.01
N LEU A 131 6.36 11.18 -16.28
CA LEU A 131 5.91 12.48 -16.79
C LEU A 131 7.07 13.49 -16.79
N ALA A 132 7.02 14.49 -17.65
CA ALA A 132 7.97 15.60 -17.64
C ALA A 132 7.98 16.28 -16.26
N GLY A 133 9.16 16.53 -15.69
CA GLY A 133 9.32 17.13 -14.36
C GLY A 133 9.16 16.15 -13.18
N ARG A 134 9.01 14.85 -13.43
CA ARG A 134 8.99 13.80 -12.40
C ARG A 134 10.31 13.03 -12.37
N LEU A 135 10.76 12.65 -11.18
CA LEU A 135 12.00 11.89 -10.96
C LEU A 135 11.67 10.40 -10.74
N ILE A 136 11.44 9.68 -11.81
CA ILE A 136 11.06 8.26 -11.76
C ILE A 136 12.21 7.39 -12.26
N GLU A 137 13.00 6.81 -11.35
CA GLU A 137 14.13 5.94 -11.65
C GLU A 137 13.67 4.50 -11.93
N ARG A 138 13.18 4.21 -13.11
CA ARG A 138 12.77 2.85 -13.50
C ARG A 138 13.71 2.23 -14.53
N VAL A 139 14.06 0.95 -14.30
CA VAL A 139 14.69 0.13 -15.34
C VAL A 139 13.64 -0.18 -16.41
N ASN A 140 13.95 0.12 -17.67
CA ASN A 140 13.00 0.01 -18.82
C ASN A 140 12.27 -1.34 -18.87
N PHE A 141 12.97 -2.45 -18.72
CA PHE A 141 12.35 -3.78 -18.75
C PHE A 141 11.28 -3.96 -17.66
N ARG A 142 11.54 -3.52 -16.42
CA ARG A 142 10.56 -3.59 -15.32
C ARG A 142 9.36 -2.67 -15.56
N HIS A 143 9.55 -1.56 -16.24
CA HIS A 143 8.48 -0.67 -16.61
C HIS A 143 7.50 -1.36 -17.57
N TYR A 144 8.00 -1.92 -18.66
CA TYR A 144 7.14 -2.58 -19.66
C TYR A 144 6.44 -3.83 -19.11
N MET A 145 7.13 -4.65 -18.33
CA MET A 145 6.53 -5.82 -17.68
C MET A 145 5.43 -5.43 -16.68
N GLY A 146 5.65 -4.38 -15.90
CA GLY A 146 4.63 -3.85 -14.99
C GLY A 146 3.40 -3.31 -15.71
N ARG A 147 3.60 -2.64 -16.86
CA ARG A 147 2.52 -2.15 -17.73
C ARG A 147 1.71 -3.29 -18.34
N LEU A 148 2.39 -4.31 -18.88
CA LEU A 148 1.74 -5.49 -19.42
C LEU A 148 0.88 -6.18 -18.34
N PHE A 149 1.45 -6.36 -17.13
CA PHE A 149 0.71 -6.93 -16.00
C PHE A 149 -0.51 -6.10 -15.62
N ALA A 150 -0.37 -4.77 -15.47
CA ALA A 150 -1.48 -3.88 -15.15
C ALA A 150 -2.57 -3.92 -16.24
N THR A 151 -2.18 -3.98 -17.53
CA THR A 151 -3.11 -4.09 -18.64
C THR A 151 -3.88 -5.41 -18.60
N VAL A 152 -3.20 -6.54 -18.39
CA VAL A 152 -3.86 -7.85 -18.27
C VAL A 152 -4.85 -7.85 -17.11
N MET A 153 -4.47 -7.30 -15.93
CA MET A 153 -5.36 -7.19 -14.79
C MET A 153 -6.58 -6.32 -15.08
N SER A 154 -6.35 -5.16 -15.71
CA SER A 154 -7.41 -4.22 -16.09
C SER A 154 -8.42 -4.85 -17.04
N LEU A 155 -7.96 -5.52 -18.08
CA LEU A 155 -8.82 -6.21 -19.06
C LEU A 155 -9.59 -7.38 -18.42
N THR A 156 -8.94 -8.11 -17.49
CA THR A 156 -9.56 -9.28 -16.85
C THR A 156 -10.63 -8.89 -15.84
N PHE A 157 -10.36 -7.88 -15.03
CA PHE A 157 -11.23 -7.52 -13.90
C PHE A 157 -12.05 -6.24 -14.13
N GLY A 158 -11.86 -5.56 -15.25
CA GLY A 158 -12.71 -4.43 -15.66
C GLY A 158 -12.41 -3.12 -14.93
N PHE A 159 -11.14 -2.86 -14.55
CA PHE A 159 -10.73 -1.57 -14.00
C PHE A 159 -9.69 -0.87 -14.88
N SER A 160 -9.63 0.45 -14.79
CA SER A 160 -8.66 1.27 -15.54
C SER A 160 -7.64 1.86 -14.57
N ILE A 161 -6.57 1.11 -14.29
CA ILE A 161 -5.50 1.53 -13.38
C ILE A 161 -4.16 1.42 -14.11
N TYR A 162 -3.36 2.49 -14.04
CA TYR A 162 -2.05 2.54 -14.66
C TYR A 162 -1.01 1.73 -13.89
N ASP A 163 -0.97 1.85 -12.54
CA ASP A 163 0.03 1.20 -11.69
C ASP A 163 -0.59 0.57 -10.43
N THR A 164 -0.98 -0.69 -10.53
CA THR A 164 -1.56 -1.42 -9.40
C THR A 164 -0.55 -1.75 -8.30
N GLN A 165 0.76 -1.68 -8.60
CA GLN A 165 1.85 -2.19 -7.74
C GLN A 165 2.68 -1.07 -7.08
N CYS A 166 2.23 0.18 -7.12
CA CYS A 166 2.85 1.25 -6.36
C CYS A 166 2.63 1.02 -4.85
N GLY A 167 3.69 1.09 -4.05
CA GLY A 167 3.64 0.81 -2.62
C GLY A 167 3.10 1.94 -1.75
N ALA A 168 2.42 2.92 -2.35
CA ALA A 168 1.81 4.06 -1.68
C ALA A 168 0.31 4.08 -1.97
N LYS A 169 -0.52 3.80 -0.98
CA LYS A 169 -1.99 3.74 -1.12
C LYS A 169 -2.69 4.14 0.17
N ILE A 170 -3.77 4.90 0.04
CA ILE A 170 -4.66 5.23 1.15
C ILE A 170 -6.12 4.98 0.75
N PHE A 171 -6.93 4.64 1.74
CA PHE A 171 -8.31 4.19 1.54
C PHE A 171 -9.22 4.79 2.61
N ASP A 172 -10.46 5.01 2.23
CA ASP A 172 -11.52 5.30 3.18
C ASP A 172 -11.74 4.09 4.11
N ARG A 173 -11.85 4.33 5.40
CA ARG A 173 -12.02 3.32 6.45
C ARG A 173 -13.21 2.39 6.18
N ASP A 174 -14.34 2.95 5.76
CA ASP A 174 -15.59 2.19 5.60
C ASP A 174 -15.50 1.13 4.50
N VAL A 175 -14.70 1.40 3.46
CA VAL A 175 -14.49 0.42 2.38
C VAL A 175 -13.38 -0.58 2.70
N LEU A 176 -12.44 -0.24 3.59
CA LEU A 176 -11.39 -1.17 4.02
C LEU A 176 -11.92 -2.27 4.92
N PHE A 177 -12.78 -1.93 5.88
CA PHE A 177 -13.28 -2.87 6.87
C PHE A 177 -13.77 -4.19 6.26
N PRO A 178 -14.74 -4.21 5.31
CA PRO A 178 -15.26 -5.46 4.76
C PRO A 178 -14.26 -6.22 3.88
N VAL A 179 -13.26 -5.55 3.29
CA VAL A 179 -12.36 -6.19 2.32
C VAL A 179 -11.12 -6.83 2.93
N VAL A 180 -10.80 -6.50 4.19
CA VAL A 180 -9.62 -7.05 4.90
C VAL A 180 -9.97 -8.15 5.91
N GLN A 181 -11.25 -8.54 6.01
CA GLN A 181 -11.67 -9.58 6.96
C GLN A 181 -11.04 -10.94 6.63
N GLU A 182 -11.04 -11.31 5.36
CA GLU A 182 -10.49 -12.58 4.90
C GLU A 182 -9.03 -12.46 4.44
N PRO A 183 -8.18 -13.45 4.66
CA PRO A 183 -6.82 -13.50 4.15
C PRO A 183 -6.76 -13.28 2.63
N PHE A 184 -5.67 -12.67 2.16
CA PHE A 184 -5.43 -12.56 0.73
C PHE A 184 -4.97 -13.89 0.14
N CYS A 185 -5.43 -14.22 -1.07
CA CYS A 185 -4.98 -15.43 -1.76
C CYS A 185 -3.57 -15.30 -2.35
N SER A 186 -3.04 -14.09 -2.45
CA SER A 186 -1.68 -13.84 -2.91
C SER A 186 -0.89 -13.01 -1.93
N LYS A 187 0.31 -13.47 -1.61
CA LYS A 187 1.25 -12.71 -0.78
C LYS A 187 1.80 -11.48 -1.51
N TRP A 188 1.76 -11.46 -2.84
CA TRP A 188 2.45 -10.45 -3.64
C TRP A 188 1.55 -9.55 -4.47
N ILE A 189 0.50 -10.08 -5.10
CA ILE A 189 -0.47 -9.27 -5.86
C ILE A 189 -1.73 -8.97 -5.04
N PHE A 190 -1.58 -8.93 -3.70
CA PHE A 190 -2.66 -8.57 -2.79
C PHE A 190 -3.24 -7.18 -3.09
N ASP A 191 -2.43 -6.26 -3.62
CA ASP A 191 -2.85 -4.93 -4.06
C ASP A 191 -3.99 -4.99 -5.08
N VAL A 192 -3.87 -5.90 -6.05
CA VAL A 192 -4.91 -6.14 -7.06
C VAL A 192 -6.13 -6.79 -6.41
N GLU A 193 -5.91 -7.79 -5.53
CA GLU A 193 -7.02 -8.44 -4.83
C GLU A 193 -7.80 -7.46 -3.97
N LEU A 194 -7.13 -6.54 -3.29
CA LEU A 194 -7.76 -5.49 -2.49
C LEU A 194 -8.72 -4.65 -3.36
N ILE A 195 -8.26 -4.21 -4.52
CA ILE A 195 -9.06 -3.42 -5.47
C ILE A 195 -10.24 -4.23 -5.98
N ILE A 196 -10.04 -5.51 -6.34
CA ILE A 196 -11.12 -6.40 -6.81
C ILE A 196 -12.19 -6.57 -5.73
N ARG A 197 -11.78 -6.77 -4.47
CA ARG A 197 -12.71 -6.87 -3.33
C ARG A 197 -13.51 -5.58 -3.15
N MET A 198 -12.86 -4.42 -3.26
CA MET A 198 -13.54 -3.11 -3.18
C MET A 198 -14.56 -2.93 -4.31
N MET A 199 -14.22 -3.25 -5.56
CA MET A 199 -15.15 -3.18 -6.70
C MET A 199 -16.43 -3.98 -6.51
N ARG A 200 -16.39 -5.02 -5.68
CA ARG A 200 -17.53 -5.90 -5.39
C ARG A 200 -18.41 -5.43 -4.24
N LEU A 201 -17.99 -4.40 -3.52
CA LEU A 201 -18.80 -3.84 -2.46
C LEU A 201 -20.09 -3.23 -3.02
N PRO A 202 -21.24 -3.55 -2.45
CA PRO A 202 -22.51 -2.92 -2.87
C PRO A 202 -22.47 -1.39 -2.83
N SER A 203 -21.73 -0.83 -1.88
CA SER A 203 -21.54 0.62 -1.72
C SER A 203 -20.76 1.28 -2.84
N LEU A 204 -19.93 0.52 -3.59
CA LEU A 204 -19.11 1.00 -4.69
C LEU A 204 -19.60 0.51 -6.06
N LYS A 205 -20.50 -0.48 -6.08
CA LYS A 205 -21.07 -1.02 -7.32
C LYS A 205 -21.82 0.08 -8.06
N ASN A 206 -21.48 0.27 -9.34
CA ASN A 206 -22.04 1.32 -10.20
C ASN A 206 -21.73 2.76 -9.76
N ARG A 207 -20.71 2.97 -8.94
CA ARG A 207 -20.17 4.30 -8.66
C ARG A 207 -18.95 4.55 -9.53
N ASP A 208 -19.00 5.61 -10.30
CA ASP A 208 -17.83 6.15 -10.98
C ASP A 208 -17.00 6.99 -10.00
N ASN A 209 -15.71 7.12 -10.28
CA ASN A 209 -14.81 8.04 -9.58
C ASN A 209 -14.68 7.80 -8.06
N TRP A 210 -14.62 6.54 -7.61
CA TRP A 210 -14.29 6.19 -6.23
C TRP A 210 -12.80 5.90 -6.01
N LEU A 211 -12.07 5.59 -7.11
CA LEU A 211 -10.63 5.30 -7.10
C LEU A 211 -9.89 6.32 -7.95
N TYR A 212 -8.84 6.89 -7.39
CA TYR A 212 -7.98 7.89 -8.02
C TYR A 212 -6.52 7.44 -8.03
N GLU A 213 -5.81 7.75 -9.12
CA GLU A 213 -4.36 7.59 -9.20
C GLU A 213 -3.68 8.95 -9.05
N VAL A 214 -2.68 9.01 -8.17
CA VAL A 214 -1.80 10.16 -8.00
C VAL A 214 -0.46 9.85 -8.66
N PRO A 215 -0.07 10.55 -9.74
CA PRO A 215 1.27 10.42 -10.29
C PRO A 215 2.30 10.91 -9.29
N VAL A 216 3.10 9.99 -8.73
CA VAL A 216 4.13 10.35 -7.75
C VAL A 216 5.19 11.27 -8.37
N LYS A 217 5.70 12.21 -7.57
CA LYS A 217 6.72 13.18 -8.00
C LYS A 217 8.08 12.55 -8.10
N GLU A 218 8.36 11.65 -7.16
CA GLU A 218 9.64 10.98 -7.04
C GLU A 218 9.44 9.48 -6.77
N TRP A 219 10.21 8.66 -7.48
CA TRP A 219 10.33 7.25 -7.19
C TRP A 219 11.76 6.80 -7.40
N LYS A 220 12.40 6.30 -6.35
CA LYS A 220 13.77 5.79 -6.39
C LYS A 220 13.78 4.28 -6.34
N ASN A 221 14.60 3.67 -7.21
CA ASN A 221 14.83 2.23 -7.15
C ASN A 221 15.85 1.93 -6.03
N ILE A 222 15.37 1.72 -4.81
CA ILE A 222 16.24 1.37 -3.69
C ILE A 222 16.75 -0.05 -3.88
N SER A 223 18.06 -0.21 -3.99
CA SER A 223 18.71 -1.48 -4.28
C SER A 223 18.51 -2.51 -3.15
N GLY A 224 18.20 -3.75 -3.51
CA GLY A 224 18.01 -4.86 -2.56
C GLY A 224 16.98 -5.89 -3.01
N THR A 225 15.97 -5.51 -3.77
CA THR A 225 14.96 -6.45 -4.27
C THR A 225 15.34 -6.96 -5.67
N LYS A 226 16.24 -7.95 -5.75
CA LYS A 226 16.48 -8.70 -6.99
C LYS A 226 15.24 -9.54 -7.29
N ARG A 227 14.34 -9.01 -8.11
CA ARG A 227 13.27 -9.84 -8.70
C ARG A 227 13.90 -10.77 -9.74
N ASN A 228 13.94 -12.05 -9.43
CA ASN A 228 14.39 -13.09 -10.34
C ASN A 228 13.20 -13.62 -11.18
N MET A 229 13.47 -14.43 -12.20
CA MET A 229 12.44 -15.02 -13.07
C MET A 229 11.37 -15.80 -12.27
N ALA A 230 11.77 -16.42 -11.17
CA ALA A 230 10.84 -17.15 -10.28
C ALA A 230 9.74 -16.26 -9.70
N ALA A 231 10.01 -14.97 -9.47
CA ALA A 231 9.00 -14.03 -8.99
C ALA A 231 7.91 -13.74 -10.05
N TYR A 232 8.27 -13.69 -11.33
CA TYR A 232 7.29 -13.51 -12.42
C TYR A 232 6.43 -14.78 -12.60
N ILE A 233 7.04 -15.97 -12.52
CA ILE A 233 6.31 -17.24 -12.57
C ILE A 233 5.30 -17.32 -11.42
N LYS A 234 5.72 -16.95 -10.21
CA LYS A 234 4.82 -16.89 -9.05
C LYS A 234 3.67 -15.90 -9.25
N ALA A 235 3.93 -14.75 -9.84
CA ALA A 235 2.87 -13.78 -10.16
C ALA A 235 1.84 -14.35 -11.15
N CYS A 236 2.26 -15.15 -12.13
CA CYS A 236 1.34 -15.85 -13.04
C CYS A 236 0.45 -16.86 -12.30
N PHE A 237 1.00 -17.64 -11.37
CA PHE A 237 0.21 -18.57 -10.55
C PHE A 237 -0.77 -17.80 -9.64
N ASP A 238 -0.33 -16.73 -9.03
CA ASP A 238 -1.19 -15.88 -8.19
C ASP A 238 -2.31 -15.26 -9.01
N TYR A 239 -2.04 -14.84 -10.25
CA TYR A 239 -3.05 -14.37 -11.20
C TYR A 239 -4.12 -15.43 -11.47
N ILE A 240 -3.70 -16.67 -11.77
CA ILE A 240 -4.64 -17.79 -12.00
C ILE A 240 -5.52 -18.02 -10.75
N LYS A 241 -4.96 -17.93 -9.54
CA LYS A 241 -5.73 -18.05 -8.31
C LYS A 241 -6.79 -16.95 -8.19
N LEU A 242 -6.41 -15.69 -8.49
CA LEU A 242 -7.36 -14.56 -8.49
C LEU A 242 -8.48 -14.78 -9.52
N MET A 243 -8.14 -15.19 -10.74
CA MET A 243 -9.13 -15.49 -11.76
C MET A 243 -10.13 -16.56 -11.28
N LYS A 244 -9.64 -17.69 -10.77
CA LYS A 244 -10.49 -18.78 -10.26
C LYS A 244 -11.41 -18.29 -9.14
N LYS A 245 -10.88 -17.50 -8.18
CA LYS A 245 -11.66 -17.01 -7.04
C LYS A 245 -12.69 -15.95 -7.47
N TYR A 246 -12.33 -15.05 -8.38
CA TYR A 246 -13.12 -13.86 -8.63
C TYR A 246 -13.85 -13.81 -9.98
N LEU A 247 -13.54 -14.64 -10.98
CA LEU A 247 -14.28 -14.68 -12.25
C LEU A 247 -15.37 -15.76 -12.27
N HIS A 248 -15.20 -16.85 -11.53
CA HIS A 248 -16.19 -17.94 -11.50
C HIS A 248 -17.30 -17.76 -10.46
N GLN A 249 -17.27 -16.70 -9.66
CA GLN A 249 -18.35 -16.33 -8.76
C GLN A 249 -19.24 -15.26 -9.41
N LYS A 250 -19.91 -15.64 -10.53
CA LYS A 250 -21.03 -14.89 -11.12
C LYS A 250 -22.34 -15.31 -10.48
#